data_becd7af0637e72cf4bf24624991822ae
#
_entry.id   becd7af0637e72cf4bf24624991822ae
#
_cell.length_a   1.000
_cell.length_b   1.000
_cell.length_c   1.000
_cell.angle_alpha   90.00
_cell.angle_beta   90.00
_cell.angle_gamma   90.00
#
_symmetry.space_group_name_H-M   'P 1'
#
loop_
_entity.id
_entity.type
_entity.pdbx_description
1 polymer ?
#
loop_
_entity_poly.entity_id
_entity_poly.type
_entity_poly.pdbx_seq_one_letter_code
_entity_poly.pdbx_strand_id
1 'polypeptide(L)'
;MLAWKIGGDQGEGIDSTGDIVIHVANHLGYYVYGYKSFSSRIKGGHTNYKVRIANQPIHATTKRTDILIALNQETINLNHHELDGGIILADSAFSPYLPDDSKAFLVPLAMSQMAKDQGSLLMRNMIAVGASAALLGLPLDAFGQYIVKRFAKKGESIINANKRALSMGYEAIMAQFDQIPAPPALGIPVPGDRIVLTGNDATALGALAAGCRIMCGYPITPATDIMEALAKYFPMVGGVVMQMEDELASITAAIGAGFAGARAMTATSGPGLSLMQEAIGLAAMTETPVVIVDTQRAGPSTGMPTKQEQSDLLALIYGGHGEAPRIVITPSSVEEAFEDAYEAFNLADHFQTPVIIATDLSLALWQQTVERQAVDGSHVPIDRGAIYSAQDLSTVANSFRRYAFTLDDISPRTLPGMSHGQYLATGVEHGQNGKVSEDPINRQHMMDKRLNKVLQIHQLRTPVRYDGPEDADVVLLAIGSTVGINKEAKEILAKSGVRAAVAWLRTLSPFPKDQCQRFFAKARHILVVEQNATGQVAHLLKGAGLFDGRYHSLLKYDGVPFLPEEVAQETQNLLAQLEVNH
;
A
#
# COMPACT_ATOMS: atom_id res chain seq x y z
N MET A 1 2.28 -7.95 -23.03
CA MET A 1 1.48 -7.57 -21.84
C MET A 1 0.01 -7.75 -22.15
N LEU A 2 -0.75 -8.38 -21.23
CA LEU A 2 -2.15 -8.68 -21.40
C LEU A 2 -2.90 -8.26 -20.11
N ALA A 3 -4.11 -7.73 -20.26
CA ALA A 3 -5.01 -7.39 -19.16
C ALA A 3 -6.26 -8.29 -19.20
N TRP A 4 -6.39 -9.12 -18.18
CA TRP A 4 -7.53 -9.98 -17.93
C TRP A 4 -8.41 -9.38 -16.82
N LYS A 5 -9.71 -9.49 -16.94
CA LYS A 5 -10.68 -8.95 -15.96
C LYS A 5 -11.83 -9.91 -15.74
N ILE A 6 -12.31 -10.01 -14.51
CA ILE A 6 -13.56 -10.69 -14.17
C ILE A 6 -14.47 -9.76 -13.41
N GLY A 7 -15.77 -9.82 -13.66
CA GLY A 7 -16.76 -9.03 -12.93
C GLY A 7 -18.06 -9.79 -12.72
N GLY A 8 -18.78 -9.38 -11.68
CA GLY A 8 -20.06 -9.94 -11.24
C GLY A 8 -20.55 -9.30 -9.95
N ASP A 9 -21.52 -9.92 -9.29
CA ASP A 9 -22.02 -9.45 -8.01
C ASP A 9 -21.09 -9.81 -6.86
N GLN A 10 -21.06 -8.95 -5.84
CA GLN A 10 -20.28 -9.21 -4.64
C GLN A 10 -20.73 -10.50 -3.97
N GLY A 11 -19.78 -11.39 -3.66
CA GLY A 11 -20.03 -12.71 -3.09
C GLY A 11 -20.08 -13.84 -4.14
N GLU A 12 -20.03 -13.55 -5.43
CA GLU A 12 -19.96 -14.56 -6.51
C GLU A 12 -18.57 -15.19 -6.70
N GLY A 13 -17.61 -14.92 -5.80
CA GLY A 13 -16.26 -15.52 -5.83
C GLY A 13 -15.30 -14.88 -6.83
N ILE A 14 -15.54 -13.63 -7.22
CA ILE A 14 -14.69 -12.82 -8.12
C ILE A 14 -13.24 -12.79 -7.62
N ASP A 15 -13.03 -12.47 -6.33
CA ASP A 15 -11.71 -12.42 -5.71
C ASP A 15 -10.97 -13.75 -5.83
N SER A 16 -11.65 -14.85 -5.48
CA SER A 16 -11.04 -16.18 -5.54
C SER A 16 -10.63 -16.58 -6.95
N THR A 17 -11.40 -16.16 -7.95
CA THR A 17 -11.11 -16.42 -9.37
C THR A 17 -9.89 -15.64 -9.83
N GLY A 18 -9.81 -14.34 -9.52
CA GLY A 18 -8.66 -13.50 -9.82
C GLY A 18 -7.39 -13.97 -9.10
N ASP A 19 -7.50 -14.37 -7.82
CA ASP A 19 -6.38 -14.93 -7.05
C ASP A 19 -5.79 -16.18 -7.69
N ILE A 20 -6.60 -17.06 -8.28
CA ILE A 20 -6.08 -18.25 -8.98
C ILE A 20 -5.27 -17.82 -10.20
N VAL A 21 -5.80 -16.93 -11.02
CA VAL A 21 -5.12 -16.45 -12.23
C VAL A 21 -3.79 -15.76 -11.89
N ILE A 22 -3.79 -14.86 -10.92
CA ILE A 22 -2.61 -14.09 -10.53
C ILE A 22 -1.49 -14.98 -9.97
N HIS A 23 -1.84 -15.92 -9.09
CA HIS A 23 -0.84 -16.82 -8.50
C HIS A 23 -0.29 -17.84 -9.50
N VAL A 24 -1.11 -18.37 -10.42
CA VAL A 24 -0.65 -19.29 -11.45
C VAL A 24 0.26 -18.57 -12.44
N ALA A 25 -0.12 -17.38 -12.91
CA ALA A 25 0.72 -16.60 -13.81
C ALA A 25 2.08 -16.25 -13.16
N ASN A 26 2.09 -15.84 -11.89
CA ASN A 26 3.33 -15.57 -11.16
C ASN A 26 4.19 -16.84 -11.01
N HIS A 27 3.58 -17.98 -10.69
CA HIS A 27 4.29 -19.27 -10.57
C HIS A 27 4.93 -19.72 -11.90
N LEU A 28 4.32 -19.39 -13.02
CA LEU A 28 4.85 -19.64 -14.36
C LEU A 28 5.98 -18.67 -14.76
N GLY A 29 6.32 -17.69 -13.93
CA GLY A 29 7.41 -16.74 -14.18
C GLY A 29 6.98 -15.42 -14.81
N TYR A 30 5.68 -15.11 -14.82
CA TYR A 30 5.19 -13.79 -15.22
C TYR A 30 5.15 -12.83 -14.04
N TYR A 31 5.34 -11.55 -14.31
CA TYR A 31 4.97 -10.47 -13.41
C TYR A 31 3.48 -10.21 -13.50
N VAL A 32 2.86 -9.97 -12.36
CA VAL A 32 1.43 -9.72 -12.25
C VAL A 32 1.15 -8.48 -11.40
N TYR A 33 0.04 -7.82 -11.73
CA TYR A 33 -0.51 -6.71 -10.96
C TYR A 33 -2.03 -6.83 -10.91
N GLY A 34 -2.58 -6.98 -9.72
CA GLY A 34 -4.00 -7.20 -9.50
C GLY A 34 -4.67 -5.97 -8.92
N TYR A 35 -5.66 -5.43 -9.62
CA TYR A 35 -6.50 -4.31 -9.20
C TYR A 35 -7.92 -4.79 -8.88
N LYS A 36 -8.37 -4.55 -7.65
CA LYS A 36 -9.73 -4.88 -7.20
C LYS A 36 -10.56 -3.61 -7.08
N SER A 37 -11.77 -3.62 -7.63
CA SER A 37 -12.78 -2.59 -7.41
C SER A 37 -14.05 -3.23 -6.85
N PHE A 38 -14.46 -2.82 -5.66
CA PHE A 38 -15.60 -3.38 -4.97
C PHE A 38 -16.44 -2.29 -4.30
N SER A 39 -17.70 -2.64 -4.03
CA SER A 39 -18.64 -1.76 -3.33
C SER A 39 -18.42 -1.84 -1.81
N SER A 40 -18.66 -0.74 -1.10
CA SER A 40 -18.66 -0.72 0.37
C SER A 40 -19.87 -1.42 1.01
N ARG A 41 -20.80 -1.96 0.20
CA ARG A 41 -21.98 -2.69 0.68
C ARG A 41 -21.58 -4.09 1.11
N ILE A 42 -22.17 -4.60 2.20
CA ILE A 42 -21.92 -5.96 2.71
C ILE A 42 -22.43 -7.04 1.75
N LYS A 43 -23.53 -6.79 1.03
CA LYS A 43 -24.09 -7.66 0.00
C LYS A 43 -24.61 -6.84 -1.16
N GLY A 44 -24.41 -7.37 -2.38
CA GLY A 44 -24.82 -6.74 -3.62
C GLY A 44 -23.91 -5.60 -4.05
N GLY A 45 -24.05 -5.19 -5.29
CA GLY A 45 -23.20 -4.24 -5.97
C GLY A 45 -22.13 -4.94 -6.81
N HIS A 46 -21.73 -4.23 -7.86
CA HIS A 46 -20.77 -4.72 -8.82
C HIS A 46 -19.36 -4.80 -8.21
N THR A 47 -18.70 -5.91 -8.45
CA THR A 47 -17.29 -6.14 -8.08
C THR A 47 -16.53 -6.58 -9.32
N ASN A 48 -15.32 -6.09 -9.50
CA ASN A 48 -14.44 -6.58 -10.53
C ASN A 48 -13.00 -6.73 -10.04
N TYR A 49 -12.28 -7.65 -10.70
CA TYR A 49 -10.87 -7.89 -10.47
C TYR A 49 -10.14 -7.90 -11.81
N LYS A 50 -9.26 -6.94 -12.03
CA LYS A 50 -8.39 -6.82 -13.20
C LYS A 50 -7.00 -7.31 -12.86
N VAL A 51 -6.43 -8.19 -13.69
CA VAL A 51 -5.07 -8.71 -13.56
C VAL A 51 -4.30 -8.38 -14.82
N ARG A 52 -3.22 -7.65 -14.68
CA ARG A 52 -2.22 -7.44 -15.74
C ARG A 52 -1.16 -8.52 -15.63
N ILE A 53 -0.75 -9.08 -16.78
CA ILE A 53 0.23 -10.15 -16.87
C ILE A 53 1.29 -9.75 -17.91
N ALA A 54 2.58 -9.81 -17.55
CA ALA A 54 3.69 -9.47 -18.45
C ALA A 54 4.95 -10.27 -18.11
N ASN A 55 5.94 -10.20 -18.99
CA ASN A 55 7.29 -10.75 -18.76
C ASN A 55 8.27 -9.70 -18.20
N GLN A 56 7.77 -8.54 -17.78
CA GLN A 56 8.53 -7.46 -17.15
C GLN A 56 7.72 -6.89 -15.98
N PRO A 57 8.35 -6.18 -15.01
CA PRO A 57 7.67 -5.60 -13.87
C PRO A 57 6.49 -4.71 -14.27
N ILE A 58 5.41 -4.76 -13.47
CA ILE A 58 4.19 -3.98 -13.65
C ILE A 58 3.99 -3.17 -12.38
N HIS A 59 3.74 -1.87 -12.52
CA HIS A 59 3.67 -0.94 -11.38
C HIS A 59 2.31 -0.28 -11.20
N ALA A 60 1.39 -0.42 -12.17
CA ALA A 60 0.09 0.24 -12.15
C ALA A 60 -0.99 -0.60 -12.82
N THR A 61 -2.26 -0.20 -12.67
CA THR A 61 -3.35 -0.69 -13.50
C THR A 61 -3.37 0.05 -14.86
N THR A 62 -4.23 -0.36 -15.79
CA THR A 62 -4.36 0.24 -17.12
C THR A 62 -5.83 0.39 -17.49
N LYS A 63 -6.15 1.31 -18.40
CA LYS A 63 -7.50 1.45 -18.96
C LYS A 63 -7.90 0.21 -19.77
N ARG A 64 -6.98 -0.31 -20.58
CA ARG A 64 -7.24 -1.42 -21.50
C ARG A 64 -7.57 -2.72 -20.77
N THR A 65 -8.54 -3.46 -21.33
CA THR A 65 -8.83 -4.86 -20.99
C THR A 65 -8.82 -5.68 -22.27
N ASP A 66 -8.10 -6.80 -22.29
CA ASP A 66 -8.01 -7.67 -23.46
C ASP A 66 -8.99 -8.85 -23.37
N ILE A 67 -9.23 -9.36 -22.15
CA ILE A 67 -10.17 -10.44 -21.85
C ILE A 67 -11.02 -10.04 -20.66
N LEU A 68 -12.35 -10.01 -20.83
CA LEU A 68 -13.32 -9.78 -19.75
C LEU A 68 -14.16 -11.04 -19.54
N ILE A 69 -14.20 -11.56 -18.33
CA ILE A 69 -15.12 -12.60 -17.89
C ILE A 69 -16.34 -11.93 -17.24
N ALA A 70 -17.50 -12.06 -17.84
CA ALA A 70 -18.73 -11.44 -17.36
C ALA A 70 -19.68 -12.50 -16.78
N LEU A 71 -19.99 -12.38 -15.49
CA LEU A 71 -20.92 -13.27 -14.81
C LEU A 71 -22.36 -12.72 -14.82
N ASN A 72 -22.56 -11.46 -15.24
CA ASN A 72 -23.85 -10.81 -15.42
C ASN A 72 -23.76 -9.71 -16.48
N GLN A 73 -24.92 -9.19 -16.95
CA GLN A 73 -24.99 -8.13 -17.97
C GLN A 73 -24.42 -6.81 -17.48
N GLU A 74 -24.54 -6.49 -16.18
CA GLU A 74 -23.99 -5.26 -15.60
C GLU A 74 -22.49 -5.19 -15.80
N THR A 75 -21.78 -6.32 -15.69
CA THR A 75 -20.34 -6.41 -15.95
C THR A 75 -20.01 -5.98 -17.39
N ILE A 76 -20.77 -6.41 -18.38
CA ILE A 76 -20.58 -6.00 -19.78
C ILE A 76 -20.82 -4.51 -19.92
N ASN A 77 -21.96 -4.02 -19.43
CA ASN A 77 -22.34 -2.61 -19.56
C ASN A 77 -21.33 -1.64 -18.93
N LEU A 78 -20.74 -2.01 -17.81
CA LEU A 78 -19.77 -1.17 -17.09
C LEU A 78 -18.37 -1.23 -17.70
N ASN A 79 -17.99 -2.29 -18.44
CA ASN A 79 -16.59 -2.51 -18.80
C ASN A 79 -16.32 -2.65 -20.31
N HIS A 80 -17.34 -2.76 -21.18
CA HIS A 80 -17.14 -2.97 -22.63
C HIS A 80 -16.27 -1.90 -23.30
N HIS A 81 -16.32 -0.66 -22.80
CA HIS A 81 -15.55 0.47 -23.31
C HIS A 81 -14.02 0.38 -23.05
N GLU A 82 -13.60 -0.55 -22.19
CA GLU A 82 -12.18 -0.85 -21.95
C GLU A 82 -11.61 -1.80 -23.02
N LEU A 83 -12.47 -2.46 -23.82
CA LEU A 83 -12.08 -3.46 -24.79
C LEU A 83 -12.12 -2.88 -26.23
N ASP A 84 -10.96 -2.61 -26.79
CA ASP A 84 -10.82 -2.24 -28.21
C ASP A 84 -10.39 -3.49 -29.01
N GLY A 85 -11.37 -4.27 -29.49
CA GLY A 85 -11.16 -5.55 -30.14
C GLY A 85 -10.87 -6.71 -29.18
N GLY A 86 -11.05 -6.54 -27.87
CA GLY A 86 -10.87 -7.59 -26.86
C GLY A 86 -12.03 -8.57 -26.79
N ILE A 87 -11.90 -9.61 -25.98
CA ILE A 87 -12.86 -10.72 -25.85
C ILE A 87 -13.68 -10.55 -24.57
N ILE A 88 -15.00 -10.66 -24.69
CA ILE A 88 -15.93 -10.80 -23.56
C ILE A 88 -16.43 -12.24 -23.53
N LEU A 89 -15.97 -13.02 -22.55
CA LEU A 89 -16.50 -14.33 -22.24
C LEU A 89 -17.65 -14.16 -21.23
N ALA A 90 -18.88 -14.49 -21.64
CA ALA A 90 -20.06 -14.24 -20.83
C ALA A 90 -20.85 -15.51 -20.56
N ASP A 91 -21.41 -15.63 -19.34
CA ASP A 91 -22.31 -16.75 -19.03
C ASP A 91 -23.61 -16.64 -19.85
N SER A 92 -23.90 -17.65 -20.68
CA SER A 92 -25.10 -17.63 -21.53
C SER A 92 -26.42 -17.66 -20.73
N ALA A 93 -26.37 -17.96 -19.44
CA ALA A 93 -27.55 -18.03 -18.57
C ALA A 93 -28.33 -16.71 -18.46
N PHE A 94 -27.68 -15.57 -18.66
CA PHE A 94 -28.33 -14.24 -18.66
C PHE A 94 -28.59 -13.68 -20.06
N SER A 95 -28.43 -14.48 -21.13
CA SER A 95 -28.61 -14.04 -22.53
C SER A 95 -27.79 -12.79 -22.86
N PRO A 96 -26.46 -12.86 -22.82
CA PRO A 96 -25.58 -11.69 -22.93
C PRO A 96 -25.70 -10.99 -24.28
N TYR A 97 -25.63 -9.66 -24.26
CA TYR A 97 -25.58 -8.82 -25.44
C TYR A 97 -24.51 -7.72 -25.30
N LEU A 98 -24.03 -7.22 -26.44
CA LEU A 98 -23.10 -6.09 -26.47
C LEU A 98 -23.88 -4.78 -26.64
N PRO A 99 -23.51 -3.70 -25.94
CA PRO A 99 -23.94 -2.34 -26.28
C PRO A 99 -23.54 -1.97 -27.72
N ASP A 100 -24.31 -1.11 -28.37
CA ASP A 100 -24.14 -0.74 -29.81
C ASP A 100 -22.76 -0.12 -30.12
N ASP A 101 -22.16 0.55 -29.16
CA ASP A 101 -20.83 1.17 -29.26
C ASP A 101 -19.67 0.25 -28.88
N SER A 102 -19.94 -1.00 -28.51
CA SER A 102 -18.93 -1.97 -28.13
C SER A 102 -18.12 -2.46 -29.33
N LYS A 103 -16.81 -2.48 -29.19
CA LYS A 103 -15.88 -3.07 -30.17
C LYS A 103 -15.40 -4.46 -29.77
N ALA A 104 -15.90 -5.01 -28.67
CA ALA A 104 -15.49 -6.29 -28.16
C ALA A 104 -16.10 -7.45 -28.97
N PHE A 105 -15.44 -8.60 -28.91
CA PHE A 105 -15.97 -9.87 -29.44
C PHE A 105 -16.64 -10.67 -28.31
N LEU A 106 -17.94 -10.98 -28.46
CA LEU A 106 -18.70 -11.70 -27.43
C LEU A 106 -18.62 -13.22 -27.67
N VAL A 107 -18.23 -13.94 -26.62
CA VAL A 107 -18.19 -15.41 -26.56
C VAL A 107 -19.17 -15.88 -25.48
N PRO A 108 -20.40 -16.27 -25.83
CA PRO A 108 -21.30 -16.87 -24.86
C PRO A 108 -20.85 -18.28 -24.48
N LEU A 109 -20.75 -18.58 -23.19
CA LEU A 109 -20.44 -19.91 -22.67
C LEU A 109 -21.44 -20.31 -21.62
N ALA A 110 -21.99 -21.53 -21.65
CA ALA A 110 -23.01 -22.02 -20.73
C ALA A 110 -22.44 -22.37 -19.34
N MET A 111 -21.68 -21.45 -18.72
CA MET A 111 -20.93 -21.70 -17.48
C MET A 111 -21.84 -22.14 -16.33
N SER A 112 -22.98 -21.49 -16.13
CA SER A 112 -23.95 -21.85 -15.10
C SER A 112 -24.58 -23.21 -15.34
N GLN A 113 -24.91 -23.57 -16.60
CA GLN A 113 -25.46 -24.89 -16.92
C GLN A 113 -24.42 -25.98 -16.70
N MET A 114 -23.21 -25.81 -17.21
CA MET A 114 -22.09 -26.74 -17.00
C MET A 114 -21.80 -26.97 -15.51
N ALA A 115 -21.89 -25.91 -14.69
CA ALA A 115 -21.73 -26.01 -13.24
C ALA A 115 -22.86 -26.82 -12.57
N LYS A 116 -24.12 -26.61 -12.97
CA LYS A 116 -25.26 -27.37 -12.48
C LYS A 116 -25.14 -28.86 -12.82
N ASP A 117 -24.68 -29.18 -14.02
CA ASP A 117 -24.45 -30.56 -14.47
C ASP A 117 -23.37 -31.27 -13.62
N GLN A 118 -22.45 -30.51 -13.00
CA GLN A 118 -21.49 -30.99 -12.02
C GLN A 118 -22.04 -31.01 -10.57
N GLY A 119 -23.31 -30.70 -10.37
CA GLY A 119 -24.01 -30.76 -9.09
C GLY A 119 -23.86 -29.50 -8.20
N SER A 120 -23.16 -28.46 -8.64
CA SER A 120 -23.02 -27.25 -7.84
C SER A 120 -22.73 -26.00 -8.68
N LEU A 121 -23.56 -24.98 -8.54
CA LEU A 121 -23.35 -23.67 -9.19
C LEU A 121 -22.02 -23.00 -8.79
N LEU A 122 -21.45 -23.37 -7.64
CA LEU A 122 -20.14 -22.88 -7.18
C LEU A 122 -19.00 -23.27 -8.14
N MET A 123 -19.19 -24.31 -8.98
CA MET A 123 -18.21 -24.71 -9.99
C MET A 123 -18.13 -23.74 -11.17
N ARG A 124 -19.08 -22.79 -11.34
CA ARG A 124 -19.10 -21.79 -12.41
C ARG A 124 -17.77 -21.00 -12.48
N ASN A 125 -17.28 -20.57 -11.34
CA ASN A 125 -16.01 -19.82 -11.30
C ASN A 125 -14.82 -20.65 -11.74
N MET A 126 -14.81 -21.94 -11.43
CA MET A 126 -13.73 -22.83 -11.85
C MET A 126 -13.78 -23.12 -13.36
N ILE A 127 -15.00 -23.19 -13.92
CA ILE A 127 -15.20 -23.25 -15.39
C ILE A 127 -14.67 -21.95 -16.02
N ALA A 128 -14.97 -20.78 -15.44
CA ALA A 128 -14.44 -19.49 -15.89
C ALA A 128 -12.91 -19.42 -15.84
N VAL A 129 -12.28 -20.00 -14.79
CA VAL A 129 -10.81 -20.11 -14.69
C VAL A 129 -10.25 -20.99 -15.82
N GLY A 130 -10.87 -22.14 -16.09
CA GLY A 130 -10.44 -23.03 -17.17
C GLY A 130 -10.54 -22.38 -18.55
N ALA A 131 -11.64 -21.72 -18.81
CA ALA A 131 -11.85 -20.93 -20.02
C ALA A 131 -10.82 -19.79 -20.15
N SER A 132 -10.52 -19.12 -19.03
CA SER A 132 -9.47 -18.09 -18.98
C SER A 132 -8.09 -18.67 -19.27
N ALA A 133 -7.77 -19.87 -18.77
CA ALA A 133 -6.49 -20.53 -19.04
C ALA A 133 -6.28 -20.77 -20.54
N ALA A 134 -7.33 -21.20 -21.25
CA ALA A 134 -7.31 -21.40 -22.70
C ALA A 134 -7.11 -20.07 -23.45
N LEU A 135 -7.86 -19.01 -23.09
CA LEU A 135 -7.73 -17.69 -23.73
C LEU A 135 -6.38 -17.02 -23.44
N LEU A 136 -5.81 -17.24 -22.25
CA LEU A 136 -4.48 -16.72 -21.87
C LEU A 136 -3.33 -17.52 -22.50
N GLY A 137 -3.60 -18.68 -23.08
CA GLY A 137 -2.57 -19.59 -23.58
C GLY A 137 -1.68 -20.17 -22.47
N LEU A 138 -2.21 -20.25 -21.23
CA LEU A 138 -1.48 -20.79 -20.08
C LEU A 138 -1.76 -22.29 -19.89
N PRO A 139 -0.76 -23.09 -19.46
CA PRO A 139 -0.91 -24.53 -19.33
C PRO A 139 -1.92 -24.89 -18.24
N LEU A 140 -2.93 -25.70 -18.61
CA LEU A 140 -4.00 -26.15 -17.73
C LEU A 140 -3.49 -26.87 -16.48
N ASP A 141 -2.40 -27.64 -16.61
CA ASP A 141 -1.78 -28.40 -15.53
C ASP A 141 -1.30 -27.49 -14.39
N ALA A 142 -0.81 -26.28 -14.70
CA ALA A 142 -0.37 -25.33 -13.66
C ALA A 142 -1.55 -24.89 -12.77
N PHE A 143 -2.72 -24.66 -13.36
CA PHE A 143 -3.94 -24.39 -12.61
C PHE A 143 -4.38 -25.61 -11.80
N GLY A 144 -4.30 -26.81 -12.36
CA GLY A 144 -4.60 -28.06 -11.67
C GLY A 144 -3.72 -28.28 -10.44
N GLN A 145 -2.42 -28.00 -10.53
CA GLN A 145 -1.47 -28.08 -9.39
C GLN A 145 -1.81 -27.04 -8.31
N TYR A 146 -2.13 -25.82 -8.70
CA TYR A 146 -2.54 -24.77 -7.77
C TYR A 146 -3.83 -25.14 -7.01
N ILE A 147 -4.83 -25.73 -7.70
CA ILE A 147 -6.06 -26.22 -7.09
C ILE A 147 -5.79 -27.30 -6.03
N VAL A 148 -4.91 -28.27 -6.32
CA VAL A 148 -4.50 -29.29 -5.34
C VAL A 148 -3.95 -28.63 -4.08
N LYS A 149 -3.03 -27.68 -4.22
CA LYS A 149 -2.41 -26.96 -3.10
C LYS A 149 -3.44 -26.14 -2.31
N ARG A 150 -4.30 -25.37 -3.00
CA ARG A 150 -5.30 -24.48 -2.39
C ARG A 150 -6.37 -25.23 -1.62
N PHE A 151 -6.83 -26.36 -2.14
CA PHE A 151 -7.92 -27.15 -1.56
C PHE A 151 -7.44 -28.40 -0.81
N ALA A 152 -6.13 -28.55 -0.55
CA ALA A 152 -5.56 -29.73 0.12
C ALA A 152 -6.28 -30.11 1.43
N LYS A 153 -6.71 -29.12 2.22
CA LYS A 153 -7.43 -29.34 3.49
C LYS A 153 -8.92 -29.69 3.33
N LYS A 154 -9.49 -29.59 2.09
CA LYS A 154 -10.91 -29.79 1.84
C LYS A 154 -11.27 -31.20 1.32
N GLY A 155 -10.26 -32.03 1.08
CA GLY A 155 -10.40 -33.43 0.66
C GLY A 155 -10.43 -33.65 -0.86
N GLU A 156 -10.13 -34.88 -1.28
CA GLU A 156 -9.97 -35.26 -2.70
C GLU A 156 -11.21 -35.05 -3.55
N SER A 157 -12.39 -35.28 -3.00
CA SER A 157 -13.66 -35.10 -3.72
C SER A 157 -13.82 -33.67 -4.25
N ILE A 158 -13.51 -32.67 -3.39
CA ILE A 158 -13.57 -31.24 -3.76
C ILE A 158 -12.46 -30.89 -4.77
N ILE A 159 -11.24 -31.40 -4.58
CA ILE A 159 -10.15 -31.19 -5.51
C ILE A 159 -10.52 -31.71 -6.90
N ASN A 160 -11.03 -32.95 -6.99
CA ASN A 160 -11.41 -33.58 -8.23
C ASN A 160 -12.59 -32.89 -8.93
N ALA A 161 -13.57 -32.40 -8.15
CA ALA A 161 -14.68 -31.61 -8.70
C ALA A 161 -14.18 -30.30 -9.34
N ASN A 162 -13.30 -29.58 -8.65
CA ASN A 162 -12.70 -28.35 -9.19
C ASN A 162 -11.84 -28.59 -10.43
N LYS A 163 -11.05 -29.66 -10.45
CA LYS A 163 -10.27 -30.05 -11.64
C LYS A 163 -11.15 -30.38 -12.84
N ARG A 164 -12.26 -31.14 -12.63
CA ARG A 164 -13.20 -31.42 -13.72
C ARG A 164 -13.82 -30.14 -14.27
N ALA A 165 -14.29 -29.25 -13.40
CA ALA A 165 -14.84 -27.96 -13.80
C ALA A 165 -13.84 -27.11 -14.57
N LEU A 166 -12.57 -27.08 -14.12
CA LEU A 166 -11.47 -26.42 -14.81
C LEU A 166 -11.28 -26.98 -16.23
N SER A 167 -11.19 -28.31 -16.38
CA SER A 167 -11.01 -28.96 -17.69
C SER A 167 -12.19 -28.68 -18.63
N MET A 168 -13.43 -28.74 -18.13
CA MET A 168 -14.62 -28.43 -18.92
C MET A 168 -14.58 -27.00 -19.50
N GLY A 169 -14.20 -26.00 -18.70
CA GLY A 169 -14.07 -24.62 -19.18
C GLY A 169 -12.99 -24.47 -20.24
N TYR A 170 -11.84 -25.10 -20.03
CA TYR A 170 -10.73 -25.10 -20.99
C TYR A 170 -11.12 -25.76 -22.32
N GLU A 171 -11.67 -26.97 -22.28
CA GLU A 171 -12.09 -27.75 -23.46
C GLU A 171 -13.17 -27.02 -24.26
N ALA A 172 -14.12 -26.37 -23.57
CA ALA A 172 -15.20 -25.63 -24.22
C ALA A 172 -14.69 -24.42 -25.04
N ILE A 173 -13.64 -23.76 -24.59
CA ILE A 173 -12.98 -22.69 -25.37
C ILE A 173 -12.13 -23.28 -26.48
N MET A 174 -11.35 -24.34 -26.22
CA MET A 174 -10.52 -24.98 -27.23
C MET A 174 -11.33 -25.53 -28.40
N ALA A 175 -12.56 -26.03 -28.15
CA ALA A 175 -13.47 -26.52 -29.18
C ALA A 175 -13.95 -25.45 -30.19
N GLN A 176 -13.87 -24.17 -29.82
CA GLN A 176 -14.26 -23.04 -30.67
C GLN A 176 -13.14 -22.00 -30.85
N PHE A 177 -11.91 -22.36 -30.51
CA PHE A 177 -10.77 -21.42 -30.44
C PHE A 177 -10.51 -20.71 -31.76
N ASP A 178 -10.61 -21.42 -32.89
CA ASP A 178 -10.41 -20.88 -34.23
C ASP A 178 -11.47 -19.82 -34.65
N GLN A 179 -12.59 -19.75 -33.91
CA GLN A 179 -13.67 -18.76 -34.13
C GLN A 179 -13.51 -17.53 -33.24
N ILE A 180 -12.58 -17.57 -32.27
CA ILE A 180 -12.34 -16.48 -31.31
C ILE A 180 -11.12 -15.68 -31.76
N PRO A 181 -11.17 -14.33 -31.80
CA PRO A 181 -9.98 -13.53 -32.07
C PRO A 181 -8.86 -13.86 -31.10
N ALA A 182 -7.64 -14.01 -31.60
CA ALA A 182 -6.50 -14.30 -30.73
C ALA A 182 -6.22 -13.11 -29.80
N PRO A 183 -6.21 -13.31 -28.46
CA PRO A 183 -5.78 -12.26 -27.56
C PRO A 183 -4.29 -11.95 -27.74
N PRO A 184 -3.81 -10.79 -27.23
CA PRO A 184 -2.38 -10.49 -27.28
C PRO A 184 -1.56 -11.61 -26.64
N ALA A 185 -0.53 -12.08 -27.33
CA ALA A 185 0.35 -13.13 -26.80
C ALA A 185 1.09 -12.65 -25.56
N LEU A 186 1.12 -13.47 -24.53
CA LEU A 186 2.04 -13.31 -23.41
C LEU A 186 3.47 -13.56 -23.92
N GLY A 187 4.41 -12.70 -23.56
CA GLY A 187 5.82 -12.93 -23.86
C GLY A 187 6.36 -14.19 -23.16
N ILE A 188 7.60 -14.53 -23.44
CA ILE A 188 8.26 -15.66 -22.76
C ILE A 188 8.36 -15.34 -21.26
N PRO A 189 7.91 -16.23 -20.36
CA PRO A 189 8.02 -16.00 -18.92
C PRO A 189 9.50 -15.94 -18.49
N VAL A 190 9.78 -15.12 -17.48
CA VAL A 190 11.12 -14.96 -16.93
C VAL A 190 11.18 -15.71 -15.59
N PRO A 191 11.96 -16.80 -15.48
CA PRO A 191 12.11 -17.52 -14.22
C PRO A 191 12.66 -16.62 -13.12
N GLY A 192 12.18 -16.80 -11.87
CA GLY A 192 12.64 -16.05 -10.70
C GLY A 192 11.98 -16.58 -9.43
N ASP A 193 12.59 -16.32 -8.29
CA ASP A 193 11.99 -16.63 -6.98
C ASP A 193 11.13 -15.46 -6.54
N ARG A 194 9.86 -15.49 -6.95
CA ARG A 194 8.90 -14.41 -6.78
C ARG A 194 7.66 -14.88 -6.04
N ILE A 195 7.09 -13.94 -5.30
CA ILE A 195 5.82 -14.12 -4.60
C ILE A 195 4.87 -13.00 -4.96
N VAL A 196 3.60 -13.21 -4.71
CA VAL A 196 2.55 -12.18 -4.83
C VAL A 196 2.17 -11.72 -3.44
N LEU A 197 2.26 -10.43 -3.19
CA LEU A 197 1.89 -9.79 -1.93
C LEU A 197 1.07 -8.51 -2.18
N THR A 198 0.34 -8.10 -1.16
CA THR A 198 -0.21 -6.75 -1.02
C THR A 198 0.73 -5.89 -0.17
N GLY A 199 0.54 -4.56 -0.18
CA GLY A 199 1.25 -3.67 0.73
C GLY A 199 0.94 -3.95 2.21
N ASN A 200 -0.30 -4.35 2.53
CA ASN A 200 -0.67 -4.74 3.90
C ASN A 200 0.06 -6.01 4.35
N ASP A 201 0.16 -7.04 3.48
CA ASP A 201 0.94 -8.24 3.77
C ASP A 201 2.42 -7.89 4.03
N ALA A 202 2.98 -7.05 3.17
CA ALA A 202 4.38 -6.62 3.27
C ALA A 202 4.64 -5.80 4.55
N THR A 203 3.72 -4.90 4.91
CA THR A 203 3.77 -4.13 6.16
C THR A 203 3.72 -5.06 7.38
N ALA A 204 2.84 -6.05 7.38
CA ALA A 204 2.74 -7.03 8.46
C ALA A 204 4.03 -7.88 8.57
N LEU A 205 4.60 -8.32 7.44
CA LEU A 205 5.86 -9.07 7.41
C LEU A 205 7.04 -8.22 7.89
N GLY A 206 7.13 -6.96 7.48
CA GLY A 206 8.15 -6.03 7.95
C GLY A 206 8.05 -5.76 9.46
N ALA A 207 6.85 -5.58 9.99
CA ALA A 207 6.61 -5.45 11.44
C ALA A 207 7.03 -6.72 12.20
N LEU A 208 6.69 -7.89 11.67
CA LEU A 208 7.12 -9.18 12.24
C LEU A 208 8.64 -9.31 12.27
N ALA A 209 9.31 -9.00 11.16
CA ALA A 209 10.77 -9.01 11.01
C ALA A 209 11.46 -8.00 11.95
N ALA A 210 10.86 -6.83 12.14
CA ALA A 210 11.29 -5.84 13.12
C ALA A 210 11.21 -6.28 14.57
N GLY A 211 10.63 -7.43 14.86
CA GLY A 211 10.42 -7.88 16.24
C GLY A 211 9.22 -7.23 16.93
N CYS A 212 8.25 -6.70 16.19
CA CYS A 212 6.96 -6.31 16.74
C CYS A 212 6.27 -7.54 17.34
N ARG A 213 5.70 -7.39 18.55
CA ARG A 213 5.02 -8.47 19.26
C ARG A 213 3.64 -8.08 19.77
N ILE A 214 3.28 -6.82 19.66
CA ILE A 214 2.00 -6.32 20.15
C ILE A 214 1.36 -5.47 19.04
N MET A 215 0.20 -5.90 18.59
CA MET A 215 -0.69 -5.15 17.70
C MET A 215 -1.99 -4.87 18.45
N CYS A 216 -2.30 -3.60 18.66
CA CYS A 216 -3.58 -3.15 19.21
C CYS A 216 -4.34 -2.43 18.09
N GLY A 217 -5.54 -2.89 17.74
CA GLY A 217 -6.26 -2.32 16.62
C GLY A 217 -7.77 -2.39 16.74
N TYR A 218 -8.43 -1.48 16.05
CA TYR A 218 -9.86 -1.51 15.77
C TYR A 218 -10.04 -1.71 14.25
N PRO A 219 -10.86 -2.68 13.82
CA PRO A 219 -10.98 -3.01 12.41
C PRO A 219 -11.54 -1.85 11.59
N ILE A 220 -10.81 -1.42 10.58
CA ILE A 220 -11.23 -0.40 9.61
C ILE A 220 -10.64 -0.68 8.24
N THR A 221 -11.48 -0.62 7.18
CA THR A 221 -11.02 -0.73 5.79
C THR A 221 -10.20 0.50 5.41
N PRO A 222 -9.03 0.35 4.73
CA PRO A 222 -8.42 -0.89 4.25
C PRO A 222 -7.30 -1.45 5.16
N ALA A 223 -7.13 -0.99 6.40
CA ALA A 223 -6.02 -1.36 7.29
C ALA A 223 -6.20 -2.72 8.00
N THR A 224 -7.42 -3.29 8.01
CA THR A 224 -7.75 -4.50 8.78
C THR A 224 -6.87 -5.70 8.40
N ASP A 225 -6.49 -5.84 7.14
CA ASP A 225 -5.71 -6.98 6.64
C ASP A 225 -4.33 -7.09 7.33
N ILE A 226 -3.75 -5.94 7.77
CA ILE A 226 -2.51 -5.94 8.57
C ILE A 226 -2.73 -6.68 9.89
N MET A 227 -3.83 -6.37 10.59
CA MET A 227 -4.19 -7.00 11.85
C MET A 227 -4.47 -8.49 11.68
N GLU A 228 -5.18 -8.87 10.60
CA GLU A 228 -5.48 -10.28 10.28
C GLU A 228 -4.22 -11.06 9.94
N ALA A 229 -3.30 -10.50 9.16
CA ALA A 229 -2.02 -11.12 8.86
C ALA A 229 -1.18 -11.34 10.13
N LEU A 230 -1.10 -10.33 11.01
CA LEU A 230 -0.38 -10.44 12.29
C LEU A 230 -1.06 -11.42 13.24
N ALA A 231 -2.39 -11.48 13.28
CA ALA A 231 -3.12 -12.48 14.08
C ALA A 231 -2.78 -13.92 13.67
N LYS A 232 -2.47 -14.14 12.40
CA LYS A 232 -2.03 -15.44 11.89
C LYS A 232 -0.58 -15.78 12.31
N TYR A 233 0.33 -14.79 12.31
CA TYR A 233 1.76 -15.04 12.48
C TYR A 233 2.27 -14.82 13.91
N PHE A 234 1.72 -13.89 14.68
CA PHE A 234 2.18 -13.56 16.02
C PHE A 234 2.19 -14.73 17.01
N PRO A 235 1.20 -15.67 17.02
CA PRO A 235 1.27 -16.83 17.88
C PRO A 235 2.53 -17.69 17.68
N MET A 236 3.12 -17.68 16.49
CA MET A 236 4.34 -18.44 16.16
C MET A 236 5.61 -17.84 16.78
N VAL A 237 5.57 -16.57 17.19
CA VAL A 237 6.73 -15.81 17.70
C VAL A 237 6.47 -15.20 19.08
N GLY A 238 5.43 -15.64 19.77
CA GLY A 238 5.07 -15.14 21.11
C GLY A 238 4.49 -13.72 21.11
N GLY A 239 3.95 -13.26 19.98
CA GLY A 239 3.24 -11.99 19.88
C GLY A 239 1.73 -12.14 20.09
N VAL A 240 1.05 -11.02 20.24
CA VAL A 240 -0.39 -10.94 20.46
C VAL A 240 -1.02 -9.82 19.60
N VAL A 241 -2.19 -10.11 19.06
CA VAL A 241 -3.08 -9.12 18.45
C VAL A 241 -4.27 -8.92 19.39
N MET A 242 -4.53 -7.68 19.73
CA MET A 242 -5.66 -7.29 20.57
C MET A 242 -6.61 -6.41 19.76
N GLN A 243 -7.82 -6.91 19.54
CA GLN A 243 -8.90 -6.08 19.04
C GLN A 243 -9.42 -5.24 20.21
N MET A 244 -9.37 -3.93 20.04
CA MET A 244 -9.77 -2.96 21.06
C MET A 244 -11.20 -2.48 20.78
N GLU A 245 -11.79 -1.76 21.74
CA GLU A 245 -13.14 -1.18 21.64
C GLU A 245 -13.23 -0.08 20.56
N ASP A 246 -12.15 0.71 20.43
CA ASP A 246 -12.03 1.83 19.48
C ASP A 246 -10.56 2.17 19.20
N GLU A 247 -10.34 3.21 18.40
CA GLU A 247 -9.00 3.68 18.05
C GLU A 247 -8.28 4.38 19.21
N LEU A 248 -9.00 5.01 20.15
CA LEU A 248 -8.41 5.62 21.34
C LEU A 248 -7.80 4.55 22.25
N ALA A 249 -8.55 3.47 22.50
CA ALA A 249 -8.04 2.32 23.23
C ALA A 249 -6.87 1.65 22.50
N SER A 250 -6.92 1.56 21.17
CA SER A 250 -5.87 0.96 20.35
C SER A 250 -4.54 1.70 20.49
N ILE A 251 -4.54 3.00 20.26
CA ILE A 251 -3.30 3.80 20.30
C ILE A 251 -2.73 3.89 21.72
N THR A 252 -3.58 4.08 22.74
CA THR A 252 -3.11 4.18 24.13
C THR A 252 -2.53 2.87 24.66
N ALA A 253 -3.11 1.73 24.29
CA ALA A 253 -2.55 0.41 24.59
C ALA A 253 -1.19 0.19 23.88
N ALA A 254 -1.05 0.59 22.62
CA ALA A 254 0.22 0.49 21.87
C ALA A 254 1.29 1.40 22.50
N ILE A 255 0.96 2.62 22.93
CA ILE A 255 1.86 3.52 23.66
C ILE A 255 2.29 2.90 24.99
N GLY A 256 1.34 2.34 25.76
CA GLY A 256 1.65 1.64 27.02
C GLY A 256 2.60 0.46 26.82
N ALA A 257 2.43 -0.32 25.76
CA ALA A 257 3.33 -1.40 25.40
C ALA A 257 4.73 -0.88 25.01
N GLY A 258 4.81 0.21 24.23
CA GLY A 258 6.07 0.89 23.88
C GLY A 258 6.80 1.44 25.12
N PHE A 259 6.06 2.01 26.06
CA PHE A 259 6.58 2.44 27.36
C PHE A 259 7.17 1.27 28.16
N ALA A 260 6.50 0.12 28.14
CA ALA A 260 6.97 -1.11 28.78
C ALA A 260 8.16 -1.77 28.07
N GLY A 261 8.59 -1.27 26.91
CA GLY A 261 9.74 -1.75 26.16
C GLY A 261 9.42 -2.74 25.04
N ALA A 262 8.16 -3.05 24.79
CA ALA A 262 7.78 -3.86 23.63
C ALA A 262 7.74 -3.03 22.35
N ARG A 263 8.07 -3.63 21.20
CA ARG A 263 7.71 -3.06 19.90
C ARG A 263 6.23 -3.30 19.67
N ALA A 264 5.48 -2.21 19.58
CA ALA A 264 4.04 -2.22 19.45
C ALA A 264 3.57 -1.30 18.34
N MET A 265 2.44 -1.65 17.72
CA MET A 265 1.83 -0.87 16.65
C MET A 265 0.31 -0.84 16.72
N THR A 266 -0.24 0.12 16.00
CA THR A 266 -1.66 0.15 15.59
C THR A 266 -1.74 0.41 14.09
N ALA A 267 -2.86 0.03 13.47
CA ALA A 267 -3.14 0.33 12.07
C ALA A 267 -4.58 0.85 11.96
N THR A 268 -4.75 1.91 11.18
CA THR A 268 -6.02 2.62 11.02
C THR A 268 -6.13 3.26 9.64
N SER A 269 -7.14 4.09 9.46
CA SER A 269 -7.39 4.95 8.30
C SER A 269 -7.82 6.33 8.82
N GLY A 270 -7.93 7.32 7.94
CA GLY A 270 -8.24 8.71 8.28
C GLY A 270 -9.25 8.96 9.41
N PRO A 271 -10.43 8.31 9.45
CA PRO A 271 -11.36 8.47 10.57
C PRO A 271 -10.77 8.11 11.94
N GLY A 272 -10.06 6.98 12.03
CA GLY A 272 -9.42 6.55 13.27
C GLY A 272 -8.19 7.40 13.61
N LEU A 273 -7.41 7.82 12.60
CA LEU A 273 -6.31 8.76 12.80
C LEU A 273 -6.79 10.05 13.49
N SER A 274 -7.95 10.56 13.09
CA SER A 274 -8.55 11.76 13.72
C SER A 274 -8.80 11.57 15.22
N LEU A 275 -9.21 10.37 15.64
CA LEU A 275 -9.41 10.04 17.06
C LEU A 275 -8.08 9.87 17.81
N MET A 276 -7.02 9.42 17.14
CA MET A 276 -5.71 9.15 17.74
C MET A 276 -4.85 10.40 17.99
N GLN A 277 -5.20 11.56 17.46
CA GLN A 277 -4.33 12.75 17.42
C GLN A 277 -3.83 13.21 18.80
N GLU A 278 -4.67 13.18 19.82
CA GLU A 278 -4.26 13.57 21.18
C GLU A 278 -3.24 12.57 21.75
N ALA A 279 -3.49 11.28 21.59
CA ALA A 279 -2.57 10.24 22.08
C ALA A 279 -1.21 10.25 21.35
N ILE A 280 -1.17 10.63 20.06
CA ILE A 280 0.09 10.87 19.32
C ILE A 280 0.87 12.01 20.01
N GLY A 281 0.20 13.08 20.44
CA GLY A 281 0.78 14.16 21.24
C GLY A 281 1.34 13.65 22.57
N LEU A 282 0.61 12.79 23.28
CA LEU A 282 1.07 12.15 24.51
C LEU A 282 2.36 11.34 24.30
N ALA A 283 2.42 10.53 23.24
CA ALA A 283 3.61 9.75 22.92
C ALA A 283 4.83 10.64 22.63
N ALA A 284 4.64 11.76 21.94
CA ALA A 284 5.68 12.76 21.72
C ALA A 284 6.14 13.43 23.02
N MET A 285 5.22 13.81 23.91
CA MET A 285 5.52 14.42 25.20
C MET A 285 6.28 13.49 26.14
N THR A 286 5.86 12.22 26.21
CA THR A 286 6.52 11.20 27.07
C THR A 286 7.75 10.58 26.42
N GLU A 287 8.07 11.00 25.19
CA GLU A 287 9.15 10.42 24.38
C GLU A 287 9.06 8.88 24.35
N THR A 288 7.87 8.38 24.00
CA THR A 288 7.56 6.94 23.96
C THR A 288 7.45 6.46 22.52
N PRO A 289 8.19 5.41 22.12
CA PRO A 289 8.12 4.86 20.76
C PRO A 289 6.79 4.16 20.50
N VAL A 290 6.20 4.45 19.35
CA VAL A 290 5.03 3.74 18.83
C VAL A 290 5.00 3.85 17.31
N VAL A 291 4.58 2.77 16.63
CA VAL A 291 4.38 2.74 15.19
C VAL A 291 2.90 2.76 14.88
N ILE A 292 2.49 3.64 13.97
CA ILE A 292 1.13 3.81 13.51
C ILE A 292 1.12 3.63 12.00
N VAL A 293 0.22 2.80 11.47
CA VAL A 293 -0.01 2.72 10.03
C VAL A 293 -1.31 3.43 9.74
N ASP A 294 -1.26 4.45 8.89
CA ASP A 294 -2.44 5.08 8.31
C ASP A 294 -2.58 4.65 6.86
N THR A 295 -3.64 3.90 6.57
CA THR A 295 -3.97 3.50 5.22
C THR A 295 -5.06 4.42 4.69
N GLN A 296 -4.65 5.43 3.93
CA GLN A 296 -5.51 6.49 3.43
C GLN A 296 -6.59 5.96 2.47
N ARG A 297 -7.77 6.53 2.57
CA ARG A 297 -8.92 6.28 1.69
C ARG A 297 -9.69 7.58 1.47
N ALA A 298 -10.60 7.59 0.49
CA ALA A 298 -11.37 8.79 0.19
C ALA A 298 -12.22 9.25 1.38
N GLY A 299 -11.96 10.47 1.84
CA GLY A 299 -12.67 11.18 2.93
C GLY A 299 -13.63 12.23 2.38
N PRO A 300 -14.08 13.19 3.22
CA PRO A 300 -13.98 13.25 4.68
C PRO A 300 -14.99 12.37 5.43
N SER A 301 -14.87 12.28 6.76
CA SER A 301 -15.70 11.41 7.62
C SER A 301 -15.59 9.95 7.20
N THR A 302 -16.68 9.20 7.10
CA THR A 302 -16.67 7.84 6.57
C THR A 302 -16.26 7.80 5.10
N GLY A 303 -16.58 8.85 4.34
CA GLY A 303 -16.20 9.04 2.95
C GLY A 303 -16.63 7.90 2.02
N MET A 304 -15.71 7.45 1.21
CA MET A 304 -15.86 6.27 0.35
C MET A 304 -14.83 5.19 0.78
N PRO A 305 -15.19 4.28 1.70
CA PRO A 305 -14.23 3.38 2.38
C PRO A 305 -13.42 2.46 1.47
N THR A 306 -13.90 2.22 0.26
CA THR A 306 -13.28 1.32 -0.74
C THR A 306 -12.72 2.07 -1.95
N LYS A 307 -12.50 3.38 -1.81
CA LYS A 307 -12.03 4.23 -2.89
C LYS A 307 -10.72 4.93 -2.53
N GLN A 308 -9.90 5.14 -3.57
CA GLN A 308 -8.55 5.66 -3.47
C GLN A 308 -8.53 7.18 -3.26
N GLU A 309 -7.80 7.63 -2.25
CA GLU A 309 -7.30 9.00 -2.08
C GLU A 309 -6.03 9.03 -1.23
N GLN A 310 -5.30 10.15 -1.26
CA GLN A 310 -4.11 10.47 -0.46
C GLN A 310 -4.34 11.83 0.18
N SER A 311 -5.41 11.95 0.99
CA SER A 311 -5.92 13.24 1.49
C SER A 311 -5.69 13.46 2.99
N ASP A 312 -4.99 12.54 3.68
CA ASP A 312 -4.72 12.64 5.12
C ASP A 312 -3.35 13.26 5.46
N LEU A 313 -2.54 13.63 4.47
CA LEU A 313 -1.12 14.00 4.65
C LEU A 313 -0.92 15.16 5.62
N LEU A 314 -1.70 16.23 5.49
CA LEU A 314 -1.58 17.38 6.40
C LEU A 314 -2.04 17.04 7.81
N ALA A 315 -3.05 16.16 7.97
CA ALA A 315 -3.48 15.66 9.27
C ALA A 315 -2.42 14.75 9.90
N LEU A 316 -1.72 13.94 9.11
CA LEU A 316 -0.59 13.10 9.57
C LEU A 316 0.57 13.93 10.10
N ILE A 317 0.87 15.05 9.46
CA ILE A 317 2.03 15.90 9.80
C ILE A 317 1.67 16.92 10.89
N TYR A 318 0.54 17.61 10.76
CA TYR A 318 0.18 18.76 11.59
C TYR A 318 -1.03 18.50 12.49
N GLY A 319 -1.62 17.31 12.48
CA GLY A 319 -2.80 16.99 13.27
C GLY A 319 -2.55 17.04 14.78
N GLY A 320 -3.63 17.23 15.54
CA GLY A 320 -3.60 17.44 16.97
C GLY A 320 -3.43 18.90 17.36
N HIS A 321 -3.22 19.13 18.65
CA HIS A 321 -2.97 20.46 19.20
C HIS A 321 -1.52 20.60 19.66
N GLY A 322 -0.99 21.82 19.64
CA GLY A 322 0.41 22.08 19.96
C GLY A 322 1.36 21.53 18.88
N GLU A 323 2.65 21.64 19.16
CA GLU A 323 3.72 21.19 18.26
C GLU A 323 4.31 19.87 18.77
N ALA A 324 3.75 18.76 18.29
CA ALA A 324 4.17 17.41 18.66
C ALA A 324 5.02 16.81 17.53
N PRO A 325 6.33 16.59 17.72
CA PRO A 325 7.19 15.99 16.72
C PRO A 325 6.76 14.56 16.42
N ARG A 326 6.71 14.24 15.14
CA ARG A 326 6.44 12.90 14.63
C ARG A 326 7.15 12.65 13.32
N ILE A 327 7.52 11.43 13.08
CA ILE A 327 8.09 11.01 11.81
C ILE A 327 6.97 10.45 10.94
N VAL A 328 6.87 10.93 9.69
CA VAL A 328 5.91 10.43 8.70
C VAL A 328 6.67 9.93 7.48
N ILE A 329 6.54 8.64 7.18
CA ILE A 329 7.19 7.96 6.05
C ILE A 329 6.14 7.39 5.11
N THR A 330 6.48 7.31 3.80
CA THR A 330 5.54 6.90 2.76
C THR A 330 6.17 5.85 1.85
N PRO A 331 5.79 4.57 1.97
CA PRO A 331 6.18 3.55 1.00
C PRO A 331 5.47 3.77 -0.34
N SER A 332 6.14 3.46 -1.45
CA SER A 332 5.61 3.60 -2.81
C SER A 332 5.45 2.27 -3.56
N SER A 333 5.90 1.18 -2.99
CA SER A 333 5.78 -0.18 -3.53
C SER A 333 5.62 -1.19 -2.40
N VAL A 334 5.31 -2.43 -2.75
CA VAL A 334 5.19 -3.54 -1.80
C VAL A 334 6.51 -3.79 -1.08
N GLU A 335 7.64 -3.72 -1.80
CA GLU A 335 8.97 -3.85 -1.23
C GLU A 335 9.28 -2.72 -0.24
N GLU A 336 8.95 -1.48 -0.61
CA GLU A 336 9.12 -0.34 0.28
C GLU A 336 8.17 -0.41 1.50
N ALA A 337 6.97 -1.01 1.37
CA ALA A 337 6.07 -1.23 2.49
C ALA A 337 6.67 -2.19 3.54
N PHE A 338 7.39 -3.23 3.08
CA PHE A 338 8.15 -4.10 3.96
C PHE A 338 9.33 -3.37 4.63
N GLU A 339 10.13 -2.65 3.81
CA GLU A 339 11.28 -1.88 4.28
C GLU A 339 10.87 -0.82 5.31
N ASP A 340 9.88 0.00 4.97
CA ASP A 340 9.40 1.07 5.84
C ASP A 340 8.76 0.55 7.13
N ALA A 341 8.13 -0.63 7.09
CA ALA A 341 7.57 -1.23 8.28
C ALA A 341 8.65 -1.61 9.29
N TYR A 342 9.74 -2.26 8.89
CA TYR A 342 10.80 -2.57 9.86
C TYR A 342 11.61 -1.32 10.27
N GLU A 343 11.85 -0.40 9.34
CA GLU A 343 12.52 0.87 9.64
C GLU A 343 11.73 1.72 10.64
N ALA A 344 10.39 1.77 10.53
CA ALA A 344 9.55 2.54 11.43
C ALA A 344 9.77 2.18 12.90
N PHE A 345 9.95 0.89 13.22
CA PHE A 345 10.25 0.46 14.58
C PHE A 345 11.65 0.87 15.04
N ASN A 346 12.63 0.81 14.15
CA ASN A 346 13.98 1.28 14.45
C ASN A 346 13.99 2.80 14.69
N LEU A 347 13.33 3.57 13.83
CA LEU A 347 13.20 5.02 13.97
C LEU A 347 12.44 5.41 15.24
N ALA A 348 11.34 4.68 15.56
CA ALA A 348 10.56 4.94 16.77
C ALA A 348 11.39 4.70 18.04
N ASP A 349 12.13 3.59 18.12
CA ASP A 349 13.01 3.29 19.25
C ASP A 349 14.20 4.25 19.33
N HIS A 350 14.84 4.56 18.19
CA HIS A 350 15.99 5.45 18.11
C HIS A 350 15.63 6.87 18.57
N PHE A 351 14.62 7.47 17.96
CA PHE A 351 14.19 8.84 18.25
C PHE A 351 13.23 8.94 19.43
N GLN A 352 12.74 7.81 19.96
CA GLN A 352 11.76 7.78 21.07
C GLN A 352 10.59 8.72 20.76
N THR A 353 9.89 8.46 19.64
CA THR A 353 8.83 9.31 19.09
C THR A 353 7.83 8.49 18.30
N PRO A 354 6.60 8.98 18.08
CA PRO A 354 5.68 8.36 17.14
C PRO A 354 6.24 8.34 15.71
N VAL A 355 6.14 7.18 15.05
CA VAL A 355 6.44 7.04 13.62
C VAL A 355 5.17 6.58 12.91
N ILE A 356 4.76 7.30 11.87
CA ILE A 356 3.58 7.02 11.09
C ILE A 356 3.99 6.56 9.70
N ILE A 357 3.52 5.39 9.30
CA ILE A 357 3.61 4.88 7.94
C ILE A 357 2.34 5.32 7.22
N ALA A 358 2.47 6.26 6.30
CA ALA A 358 1.37 6.75 5.48
C ALA A 358 1.32 5.97 4.17
N THR A 359 0.44 4.99 4.10
CA THR A 359 0.14 4.22 2.88
C THR A 359 -1.21 4.65 2.30
N ASP A 360 -1.66 4.04 1.22
CA ASP A 360 -2.95 4.30 0.61
C ASP A 360 -3.65 2.99 0.20
N LEU A 361 -4.95 3.06 -0.06
CA LEU A 361 -5.80 1.91 -0.38
C LEU A 361 -5.24 1.06 -1.52
N SER A 362 -4.72 1.70 -2.55
CA SER A 362 -4.20 1.00 -3.73
C SER A 362 -2.97 0.16 -3.41
N LEU A 363 -1.99 0.76 -2.74
CA LEU A 363 -0.80 0.03 -2.28
C LEU A 363 -1.18 -1.05 -1.26
N ALA A 364 -2.10 -0.74 -0.34
CA ALA A 364 -2.51 -1.64 0.73
C ALA A 364 -3.15 -2.94 0.24
N LEU A 365 -4.05 -2.85 -0.76
CA LEU A 365 -4.92 -3.97 -1.13
C LEU A 365 -4.59 -4.63 -2.46
N TRP A 366 -3.80 -3.99 -3.34
CA TRP A 366 -3.54 -4.55 -4.66
C TRP A 366 -2.37 -5.51 -4.63
N GLN A 367 -2.55 -6.62 -5.32
CA GLN A 367 -1.57 -7.69 -5.38
C GLN A 367 -0.51 -7.39 -6.44
N GLN A 368 0.74 -7.57 -6.09
CA GLN A 368 1.87 -7.36 -7.00
C GLN A 368 2.91 -8.48 -6.85
N THR A 369 3.55 -8.83 -7.97
CA THR A 369 4.74 -9.68 -7.95
C THR A 369 5.91 -8.93 -7.33
N VAL A 370 6.55 -9.55 -6.35
CA VAL A 370 7.79 -9.07 -5.72
C VAL A 370 8.85 -10.16 -5.72
N GLU A 371 10.12 -9.77 -5.83
CA GLU A 371 11.22 -10.72 -5.62
C GLU A 371 11.24 -11.13 -4.14
N ARG A 372 11.30 -12.44 -3.86
CA ARG A 372 11.26 -12.93 -2.46
C ARG A 372 12.37 -12.34 -1.60
N GLN A 373 13.55 -12.14 -2.19
CA GLN A 373 14.70 -11.56 -1.49
C GLN A 373 14.43 -10.12 -0.99
N ALA A 374 13.59 -9.35 -1.71
CA ALA A 374 13.28 -7.97 -1.32
C ALA A 374 12.41 -7.87 -0.05
N VAL A 375 11.77 -8.97 0.34
CA VAL A 375 10.94 -9.07 1.56
C VAL A 375 11.45 -10.16 2.52
N ASP A 376 12.74 -10.46 2.46
CA ASP A 376 13.38 -11.41 3.38
C ASP A 376 13.68 -10.75 4.72
N GLY A 377 12.98 -11.17 5.75
CA GLY A 377 13.14 -10.68 7.13
C GLY A 377 14.29 -11.30 7.92
N SER A 378 15.08 -12.24 7.35
CA SER A 378 16.09 -12.99 8.10
C SER A 378 17.29 -12.16 8.58
N HIS A 379 17.56 -11.02 7.93
CA HIS A 379 18.72 -10.16 8.20
C HIS A 379 18.36 -8.68 8.40
N VAL A 380 17.13 -8.40 8.84
CA VAL A 380 16.68 -7.03 9.11
C VAL A 380 17.44 -6.45 10.30
N PRO A 381 18.06 -5.26 10.17
CA PRO A 381 18.76 -4.64 11.29
C PRO A 381 17.77 -4.24 12.39
N ILE A 382 18.15 -4.45 13.65
CA ILE A 382 17.34 -4.12 14.83
C ILE A 382 18.08 -3.04 15.63
N ASP A 383 17.56 -1.83 15.62
CA ASP A 383 18.01 -0.73 16.48
C ASP A 383 16.97 -0.46 17.58
N ARG A 384 17.36 -0.68 18.82
CA ARG A 384 16.49 -0.46 20.00
C ARG A 384 16.67 0.95 20.60
N GLY A 385 17.48 1.78 19.97
CA GLY A 385 17.85 3.09 20.48
C GLY A 385 18.63 3.04 21.79
N ALA A 386 18.77 4.18 22.45
CA ALA A 386 19.50 4.32 23.68
C ALA A 386 18.71 3.79 24.89
N ILE A 387 19.02 2.57 25.32
CA ILE A 387 18.45 1.97 26.53
C ILE A 387 19.60 1.70 27.51
N TYR A 388 19.46 2.17 28.76
CA TYR A 388 20.42 1.84 29.83
C TYR A 388 20.38 0.37 30.17
N SER A 389 21.55 -0.26 30.31
CA SER A 389 21.71 -1.56 30.96
C SER A 389 21.67 -1.43 32.49
N ALA A 390 21.52 -2.53 33.20
CA ALA A 390 21.64 -2.54 34.67
C ALA A 390 23.02 -2.03 35.14
N GLN A 391 24.08 -2.30 34.35
CA GLN A 391 25.43 -1.83 34.64
C GLN A 391 25.54 -0.31 34.46
N ASP A 392 24.97 0.25 33.38
CA ASP A 392 24.97 1.69 33.16
C ASP A 392 24.23 2.40 34.30
N LEU A 393 23.07 1.87 34.72
CA LEU A 393 22.30 2.42 35.83
C LEU A 393 23.04 2.39 37.15
N SER A 394 23.87 1.37 37.39
CA SER A 394 24.70 1.32 38.61
C SER A 394 25.73 2.44 38.70
N THR A 395 26.21 2.95 37.55
CA THR A 395 27.17 4.06 37.49
C THR A 395 26.52 5.41 37.63
N VAL A 396 25.30 5.60 37.12
CA VAL A 396 24.58 6.87 37.16
C VAL A 396 23.55 6.97 38.29
N ALA A 397 23.21 5.88 38.93
CA ALA A 397 22.24 5.68 40.02
C ALA A 397 21.40 6.90 40.43
N ASN A 398 21.94 7.77 41.31
CA ASN A 398 21.25 8.94 41.84
C ASN A 398 21.21 10.12 40.84
N SER A 399 21.93 10.07 39.72
CA SER A 399 22.00 11.12 38.69
C SER A 399 21.17 10.81 37.45
N PHE A 400 20.50 9.65 37.37
CA PHE A 400 19.64 9.30 36.25
C PHE A 400 18.55 10.35 36.02
N ARG A 401 18.45 10.82 34.78
CA ARG A 401 17.42 11.76 34.31
C ARG A 401 16.87 11.25 32.98
N ARG A 402 15.61 10.82 32.99
CA ARG A 402 14.94 10.25 31.81
C ARG A 402 14.94 11.21 30.61
N TYR A 403 14.81 12.50 30.87
CA TYR A 403 14.69 13.54 29.85
C TYR A 403 15.89 14.47 29.84
N ALA A 404 17.08 13.94 30.15
CA ALA A 404 18.32 14.70 30.16
C ALA A 404 18.58 15.40 28.82
N PHE A 405 19.13 16.59 28.85
CA PHE A 405 19.67 17.23 27.65
C PHE A 405 20.99 16.56 27.24
N THR A 406 21.04 16.03 26.03
CA THR A 406 22.18 15.35 25.41
C THR A 406 22.63 16.12 24.18
N LEU A 407 23.77 15.80 23.61
CA LEU A 407 24.29 16.47 22.41
C LEU A 407 23.44 16.20 21.16
N ASP A 408 22.78 15.06 21.13
CA ASP A 408 21.92 14.58 20.06
C ASP A 408 20.43 14.73 20.37
N ASP A 409 20.09 15.34 21.52
CA ASP A 409 18.73 15.48 22.04
C ASP A 409 17.99 14.14 22.30
N ILE A 410 18.72 12.99 22.31
CA ILE A 410 18.17 11.65 22.54
C ILE A 410 18.65 11.14 23.91
N SER A 411 17.79 11.26 24.92
CA SER A 411 18.12 10.79 26.26
C SER A 411 17.98 9.26 26.36
N PRO A 412 18.96 8.54 26.92
CA PRO A 412 18.79 7.11 27.17
C PRO A 412 17.58 6.83 28.08
N ARG A 413 16.77 5.85 27.70
CA ARG A 413 15.58 5.43 28.47
C ARG A 413 15.85 4.19 29.32
N THR A 414 15.01 3.98 30.30
CA THR A 414 14.94 2.76 31.09
C THR A 414 13.60 2.08 30.86
N LEU A 415 13.52 0.81 31.21
CA LEU A 415 12.28 0.03 31.15
C LEU A 415 11.71 -0.17 32.57
N PRO A 416 10.39 -0.27 32.75
CA PRO A 416 9.77 -0.57 34.03
C PRO A 416 10.37 -1.83 34.66
N GLY A 417 10.65 -1.75 35.97
CA GLY A 417 11.28 -2.84 36.73
C GLY A 417 12.83 -2.76 36.85
N MET A 418 13.48 -1.87 36.08
CA MET A 418 14.94 -1.68 36.22
C MET A 418 15.29 -0.91 37.49
N SER A 419 16.14 -1.48 38.35
CA SER A 419 16.62 -0.83 39.59
C SER A 419 17.35 0.47 39.23
N HIS A 420 17.10 1.53 40.01
CA HIS A 420 17.67 2.88 39.80
C HIS A 420 17.22 3.59 38.50
N GLY A 421 16.31 2.96 37.75
CA GLY A 421 15.80 3.49 36.49
C GLY A 421 14.40 4.09 36.60
N GLN A 422 13.86 4.29 37.82
CA GLN A 422 12.53 4.84 38.04
C GLN A 422 12.48 6.34 37.69
N TYR A 423 11.43 6.76 37.03
CA TYR A 423 11.18 8.15 36.68
C TYR A 423 9.67 8.45 36.65
N LEU A 424 9.33 9.72 36.64
CA LEU A 424 7.97 10.16 36.40
C LEU A 424 7.76 10.37 34.90
N ALA A 425 6.64 9.86 34.37
CA ALA A 425 6.18 10.11 33.02
C ALA A 425 4.82 10.83 33.08
N THR A 426 4.69 11.91 32.32
CA THR A 426 3.47 12.71 32.29
C THR A 426 3.30 13.38 30.93
N GLY A 427 2.06 13.59 30.51
CA GLY A 427 1.71 14.41 29.35
C GLY A 427 1.81 15.92 29.60
N VAL A 428 2.02 16.34 30.86
CA VAL A 428 2.26 17.75 31.22
C VAL A 428 3.72 18.10 30.97
N GLU A 429 4.03 19.37 30.73
CA GLU A 429 5.44 19.79 30.57
C GLU A 429 6.25 19.51 31.83
N HIS A 430 7.47 19.04 31.64
CA HIS A 430 8.29 18.49 32.72
C HIS A 430 9.77 18.81 32.53
N GLY A 431 10.50 18.75 33.63
CA GLY A 431 11.96 18.86 33.62
C GLY A 431 12.64 17.53 33.32
N GLN A 432 13.99 17.53 33.33
CA GLN A 432 14.81 16.38 33.00
C GLN A 432 14.53 15.10 33.83
N ASN A 433 13.99 15.27 35.03
CA ASN A 433 13.62 14.15 35.93
C ASN A 433 12.14 13.71 35.82
N GLY A 434 11.39 14.27 34.87
CA GLY A 434 9.96 13.98 34.67
C GLY A 434 9.01 14.70 35.64
N LYS A 435 9.50 15.51 36.56
CA LYS A 435 8.63 16.32 37.42
C LYS A 435 8.03 17.48 36.63
N VAL A 436 6.75 17.76 36.84
CA VAL A 436 6.03 18.89 36.23
C VAL A 436 6.81 20.18 36.42
N SER A 437 6.91 20.97 35.36
CA SER A 437 7.62 22.24 35.36
C SER A 437 6.88 23.25 34.47
N GLU A 438 6.58 24.40 35.03
CA GLU A 438 6.02 25.57 34.32
C GLU A 438 7.08 26.66 34.08
N ASP A 439 8.36 26.33 34.30
CA ASP A 439 9.47 27.23 34.04
C ASP A 439 9.60 27.49 32.53
N PRO A 440 9.58 28.76 32.07
CA PRO A 440 9.61 29.09 30.65
C PRO A 440 10.91 28.70 29.95
N ILE A 441 12.04 28.72 30.66
CA ILE A 441 13.35 28.35 30.10
C ILE A 441 13.39 26.81 29.90
N ASN A 442 12.92 26.06 30.91
CA ASN A 442 12.79 24.60 30.78
C ASN A 442 11.85 24.23 29.63
N ARG A 443 10.71 24.92 29.51
CA ARG A 443 9.75 24.70 28.41
C ARG A 443 10.42 24.86 27.05
N GLN A 444 11.16 25.94 26.84
CA GLN A 444 11.87 26.18 25.58
C GLN A 444 12.87 25.05 25.29
N HIS A 445 13.73 24.71 26.23
CA HIS A 445 14.74 23.68 26.06
C HIS A 445 14.13 22.29 25.78
N MET A 446 13.03 21.94 26.44
CA MET A 446 12.33 20.65 26.22
C MET A 446 11.66 20.60 24.85
N MET A 447 11.10 21.71 24.37
CA MET A 447 10.55 21.79 23.01
C MET A 447 11.65 21.66 21.97
N ASP A 448 12.75 22.42 22.11
CA ASP A 448 13.89 22.34 21.21
C ASP A 448 14.43 20.91 21.14
N LYS A 449 14.63 20.26 22.30
CA LYS A 449 15.05 18.85 22.38
C LYS A 449 14.14 17.93 21.59
N ARG A 450 12.83 18.00 21.81
CA ARG A 450 11.86 17.11 21.13
C ARG A 450 11.76 17.37 19.63
N LEU A 451 11.86 18.65 19.20
CA LEU A 451 11.77 19.03 17.79
C LEU A 451 13.08 18.73 17.04
N ASN A 452 14.25 19.02 17.64
CA ASN A 452 15.54 18.87 16.98
C ASN A 452 15.93 17.41 16.74
N LYS A 453 15.66 16.51 17.71
CA LYS A 453 16.09 15.10 17.57
C LYS A 453 15.56 14.44 16.30
N VAL A 454 14.33 14.73 15.88
CA VAL A 454 13.74 14.08 14.69
C VAL A 454 14.32 14.61 13.37
N LEU A 455 14.95 15.80 13.36
CA LEU A 455 15.59 16.34 12.16
C LEU A 455 16.78 15.49 11.69
N GLN A 456 17.36 14.69 12.57
CA GLN A 456 18.50 13.82 12.27
C GLN A 456 18.12 12.60 11.40
N ILE A 457 16.82 12.34 11.16
CA ILE A 457 16.36 11.22 10.33
C ILE A 457 16.98 11.23 8.93
N HIS A 458 17.26 12.41 8.37
CA HIS A 458 17.84 12.55 7.04
C HIS A 458 19.29 12.06 6.93
N GLN A 459 19.94 11.78 8.07
CA GLN A 459 21.26 11.13 8.13
C GLN A 459 21.15 9.61 8.13
N LEU A 460 20.01 9.08 8.59
CA LEU A 460 19.75 7.64 8.75
C LEU A 460 19.01 7.04 7.56
N ARG A 461 18.25 7.86 6.82
CA ARG A 461 17.33 7.40 5.77
C ARG A 461 17.44 8.30 4.53
N THR A 462 17.32 7.70 3.33
CA THR A 462 17.18 8.43 2.07
C THR A 462 15.73 8.91 1.92
N PRO A 463 15.45 10.22 2.13
CA PRO A 463 14.06 10.70 2.21
C PRO A 463 13.43 11.00 0.85
N VAL A 464 14.22 11.12 -0.21
CA VAL A 464 13.77 11.36 -1.59
C VAL A 464 14.48 10.37 -2.52
N ARG A 465 13.73 9.71 -3.37
CA ARG A 465 14.29 8.89 -4.45
C ARG A 465 14.02 9.54 -5.80
N TYR A 466 14.89 9.25 -6.75
CA TYR A 466 14.88 9.85 -8.07
C TYR A 466 15.29 8.82 -9.12
N ASP A 467 14.52 8.73 -10.21
CA ASP A 467 14.76 7.82 -11.33
C ASP A 467 14.61 8.55 -12.66
N GLY A 468 15.72 8.84 -13.32
CA GLY A 468 15.75 9.51 -14.61
C GLY A 468 16.91 10.50 -14.75
N PRO A 469 16.95 11.27 -15.86
CA PRO A 469 17.99 12.27 -16.10
C PRO A 469 17.83 13.48 -15.17
N GLU A 470 18.92 14.03 -14.65
CA GLU A 470 18.92 15.21 -13.77
C GLU A 470 18.37 16.47 -14.46
N ASP A 471 18.57 16.57 -15.78
CA ASP A 471 18.12 17.68 -16.65
C ASP A 471 16.84 17.32 -17.42
N ALA A 472 15.92 16.59 -16.76
CA ALA A 472 14.66 16.19 -17.35
C ALA A 472 13.82 17.38 -17.83
N ASP A 473 13.08 17.19 -18.91
CA ASP A 473 12.09 18.18 -19.38
C ASP A 473 10.96 18.32 -18.34
N VAL A 474 10.59 17.21 -17.70
CA VAL A 474 9.63 17.19 -16.60
C VAL A 474 9.98 16.11 -15.55
N VAL A 475 9.87 16.48 -14.28
CA VAL A 475 9.92 15.53 -13.16
C VAL A 475 8.49 15.25 -12.70
N LEU A 476 8.06 13.99 -12.73
CA LEU A 476 6.80 13.53 -12.16
C LEU A 476 7.04 13.22 -10.68
N LEU A 477 6.57 14.11 -9.80
CA LEU A 477 6.72 13.96 -8.35
C LEU A 477 5.47 13.35 -7.74
N ALA A 478 5.62 12.32 -6.92
CA ALA A 478 4.50 11.64 -6.26
C ALA A 478 4.88 11.05 -4.89
N ILE A 479 3.90 10.45 -4.25
CA ILE A 479 4.02 9.60 -3.06
C ILE A 479 3.17 8.33 -3.22
N GLY A 480 3.39 7.33 -2.38
CA GLY A 480 2.51 6.15 -2.29
C GLY A 480 2.36 5.42 -3.62
N SER A 481 1.19 4.85 -3.85
CA SER A 481 0.87 4.09 -5.07
C SER A 481 0.97 4.89 -6.37
N THR A 482 0.87 6.22 -6.32
CA THR A 482 0.98 7.11 -7.49
C THR A 482 2.36 7.06 -8.13
N VAL A 483 3.40 6.66 -7.39
CA VAL A 483 4.78 6.52 -7.91
C VAL A 483 4.85 5.44 -8.99
N GLY A 484 4.19 4.29 -8.79
CA GLY A 484 4.14 3.23 -9.80
C GLY A 484 3.48 3.69 -11.10
N ILE A 485 2.44 4.51 -11.00
CA ILE A 485 1.74 5.12 -12.13
C ILE A 485 2.68 6.05 -12.89
N ASN A 486 3.43 6.90 -12.18
CA ASN A 486 4.40 7.82 -12.78
C ASN A 486 5.55 7.07 -13.47
N LYS A 487 6.01 5.93 -12.94
CA LYS A 487 7.03 5.09 -13.60
C LYS A 487 6.56 4.59 -14.96
N GLU A 488 5.35 4.07 -15.06
CA GLU A 488 4.79 3.64 -16.35
C GLU A 488 4.47 4.83 -17.27
N ALA A 489 4.00 5.96 -16.72
CA ALA A 489 3.78 7.19 -17.50
C ALA A 489 5.10 7.71 -18.12
N LYS A 490 6.22 7.65 -17.38
CA LYS A 490 7.56 7.97 -17.90
C LYS A 490 7.91 7.14 -19.14
N GLU A 491 7.58 5.85 -19.14
CA GLU A 491 7.83 4.96 -20.30
C GLU A 491 6.96 5.35 -21.51
N ILE A 492 5.72 5.79 -21.28
CA ILE A 492 4.84 6.29 -22.34
C ILE A 492 5.38 7.59 -22.91
N LEU A 493 5.78 8.53 -22.06
CA LEU A 493 6.36 9.81 -22.44
C LEU A 493 7.64 9.66 -23.26
N ALA A 494 8.50 8.70 -22.88
CA ALA A 494 9.72 8.41 -23.62
C ALA A 494 9.46 8.01 -25.07
N LYS A 495 8.37 7.26 -25.35
CA LYS A 495 7.95 6.90 -26.72
C LYS A 495 7.53 8.12 -27.54
N SER A 496 7.13 9.19 -26.91
CA SER A 496 6.76 10.48 -27.54
C SER A 496 7.93 11.48 -27.56
N GLY A 497 9.15 11.06 -27.16
CA GLY A 497 10.34 11.91 -27.19
C GLY A 497 10.50 12.84 -25.97
N VAL A 498 9.64 12.76 -24.96
CA VAL A 498 9.73 13.56 -23.73
C VAL A 498 10.69 12.91 -22.75
N ARG A 499 11.71 13.64 -22.30
CA ARG A 499 12.66 13.17 -21.29
C ARG A 499 12.11 13.42 -19.89
N ALA A 500 11.38 12.45 -19.38
CA ALA A 500 10.78 12.52 -18.04
C ALA A 500 11.64 11.81 -17.00
N ALA A 501 11.60 12.32 -15.76
CA ALA A 501 12.10 11.64 -14.57
C ALA A 501 10.95 11.41 -13.58
N VAL A 502 11.11 10.44 -12.68
CA VAL A 502 10.18 10.20 -11.56
C VAL A 502 10.91 10.48 -10.26
N ALA A 503 10.31 11.30 -9.41
CA ALA A 503 10.77 11.53 -8.05
C ALA A 503 9.69 11.15 -7.05
N TRP A 504 10.10 10.65 -5.88
CA TRP A 504 9.13 10.38 -4.82
C TRP A 504 9.69 10.64 -3.43
N LEU A 505 8.81 11.15 -2.58
CA LEU A 505 9.12 11.42 -1.19
C LEU A 505 8.88 10.16 -0.37
N ARG A 506 9.89 9.70 0.34
CA ARG A 506 9.79 8.60 1.30
C ARG A 506 9.70 9.08 2.74
N THR A 507 9.90 10.36 2.97
CA THR A 507 9.73 11.03 4.26
C THR A 507 8.99 12.34 4.03
N LEU A 508 7.91 12.55 4.77
CA LEU A 508 7.11 13.78 4.71
C LEU A 508 7.32 14.65 5.95
N SER A 509 7.63 14.05 7.08
CA SER A 509 7.94 14.76 8.32
C SER A 509 9.13 14.08 9.04
N PRO A 510 10.18 14.82 9.35
CA PRO A 510 10.51 16.19 8.88
C PRO A 510 10.62 16.27 7.35
N PHE A 511 10.21 17.41 6.78
CA PHE A 511 10.21 17.56 5.32
C PHE A 511 11.64 17.68 4.75
N PRO A 512 12.00 16.89 3.70
CA PRO A 512 13.38 16.80 3.18
C PRO A 512 13.71 17.93 2.19
N LYS A 513 13.68 19.17 2.66
CA LYS A 513 13.86 20.37 1.83
C LYS A 513 15.15 20.34 0.98
N ASP A 514 16.29 20.06 1.61
CA ASP A 514 17.60 20.15 0.93
C ASP A 514 17.75 19.08 -0.16
N GLN A 515 17.22 17.87 0.07
CA GLN A 515 17.24 16.81 -0.93
C GLN A 515 16.32 17.13 -2.10
N CYS A 516 15.11 17.65 -1.83
CA CYS A 516 14.20 18.12 -2.88
C CYS A 516 14.86 19.22 -3.72
N GLN A 517 15.48 20.22 -3.06
CA GLN A 517 16.15 21.31 -3.76
C GLN A 517 17.28 20.79 -4.67
N ARG A 518 18.09 19.84 -4.18
CA ARG A 518 19.18 19.24 -4.96
C ARG A 518 18.68 18.46 -6.16
N PHE A 519 17.68 17.59 -5.99
CA PHE A 519 17.17 16.73 -7.08
C PHE A 519 16.40 17.53 -8.14
N PHE A 520 15.74 18.62 -7.75
CA PHE A 520 14.93 19.41 -8.68
C PHE A 520 15.66 20.63 -9.26
N ALA A 521 16.94 20.82 -8.92
CA ALA A 521 17.69 22.02 -9.30
C ALA A 521 17.77 22.24 -10.82
N LYS A 522 17.92 21.16 -11.60
CA LYS A 522 18.13 21.20 -13.06
C LYS A 522 16.87 20.86 -13.87
N ALA A 523 15.78 20.45 -13.23
CA ALA A 523 14.54 20.12 -13.90
C ALA A 523 13.91 21.39 -14.50
N ARG A 524 13.41 21.29 -15.73
CA ARG A 524 12.70 22.41 -16.37
C ARG A 524 11.32 22.61 -15.76
N HIS A 525 10.59 21.52 -15.56
CA HIS A 525 9.26 21.50 -14.94
C HIS A 525 9.15 20.38 -13.92
N ILE A 526 8.35 20.58 -12.87
CA ILE A 526 8.00 19.57 -11.87
C ILE A 526 6.49 19.47 -11.82
N LEU A 527 5.95 18.32 -12.20
CA LEU A 527 4.52 18.02 -12.11
C LEU A 527 4.28 17.18 -10.86
N VAL A 528 3.61 17.76 -9.85
CA VAL A 528 3.21 17.09 -8.63
C VAL A 528 1.89 16.36 -8.89
N VAL A 529 1.93 15.02 -8.90
CA VAL A 529 0.79 14.16 -9.21
C VAL A 529 0.21 13.62 -7.91
N GLU A 530 -1.01 14.05 -7.56
CA GLU A 530 -1.61 13.78 -6.26
C GLU A 530 -3.05 13.30 -6.35
N GLN A 531 -3.40 12.33 -5.51
CA GLN A 531 -4.77 11.84 -5.38
C GLN A 531 -5.50 12.52 -4.21
N ASN A 532 -5.62 13.83 -4.28
CA ASN A 532 -6.41 14.67 -3.38
C ASN A 532 -6.82 15.98 -4.07
N ALA A 533 -7.81 16.68 -3.51
CA ALA A 533 -8.39 17.88 -4.12
C ALA A 533 -7.57 19.15 -3.87
N THR A 534 -6.69 19.19 -2.88
CA THR A 534 -6.06 20.42 -2.37
C THR A 534 -4.56 20.53 -2.65
N GLY A 535 -3.95 19.50 -3.28
CA GLY A 535 -2.52 19.51 -3.57
C GLY A 535 -1.67 19.53 -2.30
N GLN A 536 -1.82 18.52 -1.44
CA GLN A 536 -1.20 18.51 -0.11
C GLN A 536 0.32 18.41 -0.16
N VAL A 537 0.89 17.63 -1.10
CA VAL A 537 2.34 17.60 -1.33
C VAL A 537 2.83 18.94 -1.89
N ALA A 538 2.10 19.52 -2.84
CA ALA A 538 2.39 20.86 -3.35
C ALA A 538 2.33 21.91 -2.22
N HIS A 539 1.41 21.76 -1.25
CA HIS A 539 1.34 22.60 -0.06
C HIS A 539 2.61 22.48 0.81
N LEU A 540 3.11 21.27 1.03
CA LEU A 540 4.35 21.03 1.77
C LEU A 540 5.55 21.67 1.07
N LEU A 541 5.64 21.55 -0.26
CA LEU A 541 6.68 22.21 -1.07
C LEU A 541 6.61 23.74 -0.96
N LYS A 542 5.40 24.31 -0.99
CA LYS A 542 5.17 25.76 -0.78
C LYS A 542 5.62 26.18 0.61
N GLY A 543 5.25 25.45 1.65
CA GLY A 543 5.67 25.70 3.03
C GLY A 543 7.19 25.64 3.23
N ALA A 544 7.86 24.76 2.48
CA ALA A 544 9.32 24.68 2.46
C ALA A 544 10.01 25.75 1.59
N GLY A 545 9.24 26.59 0.87
CA GLY A 545 9.78 27.63 -0.03
C GLY A 545 10.38 27.08 -1.32
N LEU A 546 9.90 25.92 -1.80
CA LEU A 546 10.41 25.24 -3.00
C LEU A 546 9.50 25.40 -4.22
N PHE A 547 8.26 25.84 -4.03
CA PHE A 547 7.25 25.91 -5.10
C PHE A 547 7.39 27.22 -5.89
N ASP A 548 8.13 27.20 -6.98
CA ASP A 548 8.31 28.31 -7.92
C ASP A 548 7.53 28.09 -9.24
N GLY A 549 7.73 28.94 -10.26
CA GLY A 549 7.05 28.88 -11.55
C GLY A 549 7.28 27.60 -12.36
N ARG A 550 8.18 26.71 -11.94
CA ARG A 550 8.44 25.41 -12.59
C ARG A 550 7.52 24.32 -12.07
N TYR A 551 6.82 24.55 -10.94
CA TYR A 551 5.97 23.56 -10.31
C TYR A 551 4.52 23.67 -10.79
N HIS A 552 3.96 22.54 -11.13
CA HIS A 552 2.57 22.37 -11.57
C HIS A 552 1.92 21.26 -10.76
N SER A 553 0.60 21.26 -10.64
CA SER A 553 -0.15 20.24 -9.92
C SER A 553 -1.10 19.52 -10.86
N LEU A 554 -1.13 18.20 -10.79
CA LEU A 554 -2.13 17.33 -11.40
C LEU A 554 -2.87 16.61 -10.30
N LEU A 555 -4.17 16.93 -10.13
CA LEU A 555 -4.98 16.45 -9.00
C LEU A 555 -6.12 15.56 -9.50
N LYS A 556 -6.36 14.43 -8.79
CA LYS A 556 -7.49 13.53 -9.02
C LYS A 556 -8.10 13.13 -7.69
N TYR A 557 -9.42 13.27 -7.54
CA TYR A 557 -10.15 13.06 -6.29
C TYR A 557 -11.56 12.51 -6.51
N ASP A 558 -11.69 11.63 -7.50
CA ASP A 558 -12.94 10.94 -7.86
C ASP A 558 -13.05 9.54 -7.23
N GLY A 559 -12.09 9.16 -6.39
CA GLY A 559 -12.02 7.85 -5.76
C GLY A 559 -11.50 6.74 -6.67
N VAL A 560 -11.01 7.08 -7.87
CA VAL A 560 -10.41 6.15 -8.83
C VAL A 560 -8.91 6.50 -8.96
N PRO A 561 -8.00 5.51 -9.01
CA PRO A 561 -6.58 5.79 -9.19
C PRO A 561 -6.31 6.47 -10.54
N PHE A 562 -5.23 7.24 -10.62
CA PHE A 562 -4.68 7.64 -11.92
C PHE A 562 -4.33 6.41 -12.76
N LEU A 563 -4.39 6.59 -14.07
CA LEU A 563 -3.83 5.66 -15.02
C LEU A 563 -2.54 6.23 -15.62
N PRO A 564 -1.54 5.40 -15.97
CA PRO A 564 -0.31 5.89 -16.62
C PRO A 564 -0.56 6.71 -17.88
N GLU A 565 -1.56 6.31 -18.66
CA GLU A 565 -1.97 6.98 -19.88
C GLU A 565 -2.54 8.39 -19.60
N GLU A 566 -3.31 8.56 -18.52
CA GLU A 566 -3.83 9.86 -18.09
C GLU A 566 -2.70 10.82 -17.70
N VAL A 567 -1.78 10.34 -16.84
CA VAL A 567 -0.64 11.17 -16.40
C VAL A 567 0.25 11.55 -17.59
N ALA A 568 0.52 10.63 -18.51
CA ALA A 568 1.32 10.91 -19.70
C ALA A 568 0.64 11.96 -20.60
N GLN A 569 -0.68 11.83 -20.85
CA GLN A 569 -1.45 12.77 -21.66
C GLN A 569 -1.47 14.17 -21.05
N GLU A 570 -1.75 14.27 -19.73
CA GLU A 570 -1.78 15.57 -19.05
C GLU A 570 -0.40 16.23 -18.99
N THR A 571 0.66 15.42 -18.88
CA THR A 571 2.04 15.92 -18.97
C THR A 571 2.32 16.52 -20.36
N GLN A 572 1.93 15.83 -21.43
CA GLN A 572 2.09 16.36 -22.81
C GLN A 572 1.29 17.63 -23.03
N ASN A 573 0.05 17.69 -22.54
CA ASN A 573 -0.80 18.87 -22.61
C ASN A 573 -0.15 20.06 -21.90
N LEU A 574 0.41 19.85 -20.71
CA LEU A 574 1.13 20.87 -19.95
C LEU A 574 2.33 21.40 -20.72
N LEU A 575 3.20 20.51 -21.22
CA LEU A 575 4.41 20.92 -21.94
C LEU A 575 4.06 21.71 -23.21
N ALA A 576 3.06 21.29 -23.98
CA ALA A 576 2.59 22.02 -25.16
C ALA A 576 2.05 23.42 -24.82
N GLN A 577 1.31 23.58 -23.71
CA GLN A 577 0.84 24.89 -23.25
C GLN A 577 1.99 25.82 -22.84
N LEU A 578 3.02 25.28 -22.24
CA LEU A 578 4.19 26.06 -21.82
C LEU A 578 5.05 26.52 -23.01
N GLU A 579 5.15 25.70 -24.07
CA GLU A 579 5.85 26.08 -25.30
C GLU A 579 5.13 27.21 -26.08
N VAL A 580 3.80 27.24 -26.04
CA VAL A 580 3.00 28.30 -26.71
C VAL A 580 3.11 29.65 -25.99
N ASN A 581 3.39 29.63 -24.67
CA ASN A 581 3.47 30.86 -23.86
C ASN A 581 4.89 31.45 -23.77
N HIS A 582 5.86 30.81 -24.41
CA HIS A 582 7.24 31.28 -24.60
C HIS A 582 7.50 31.68 -26.06
#